data_be1e606bd511a020de7d7014bda8915e
#
_entry.id   be1e606bd511a020de7d7014bda8915e
#
_cell.length_a   1.000
_cell.length_b   1.000
_cell.length_c   1.000
_cell.angle_alpha   90.00
_cell.angle_beta   90.00
_cell.angle_gamma   90.00
#
_symmetry.space_group_name_H-M   'P 1'
#
loop_
_entity.id
_entity.type
_entity.pdbx_description
1 polymer ?
#
loop_
_entity_poly.entity_id
_entity_poly.type
_entity_poly.pdbx_seq_one_letter_code
_entity_poly.pdbx_strand_id
1 'polypeptide(L)'
;YINFFHTGVRVNKSDLIYLHDDINNNYKQYYDTDTNILNTEITNTYFNLITLQTDYIPLKENVLIKKYTFLNEGTIDLNIEFYIHSELLSDKNNFVGCKITDGGMIQYAHDFAVSTFAKDAKLLSHQINGSKETIKRCEIQDKDYIGMSKDSSISFDIGQIKPNAKKELYICILIDENKNVSEMEEEIDRIKKLDLKKEYLDTKNYWRKYVKNHNGLELKESDNKYEEKIYEIYKRSILLFPLLSNPETGGIIASPEIDEDFTKCGRYAYCWPRDAVFITKALDILNMK
;
A
#
# COMPACT_ATOMS: atom_id res chain seq x y z
N TYR A 1 -13.53 -7.23 -4.55
CA TYR A 1 -12.73 -6.19 -3.88
C TYR A 1 -12.10 -6.69 -2.59
N ILE A 2 -11.07 -5.99 -2.12
CA ILE A 2 -10.46 -6.25 -0.82
C ILE A 2 -11.31 -5.55 0.24
N ASN A 3 -11.95 -6.31 1.13
CA ASN A 3 -12.76 -5.76 2.21
C ASN A 3 -11.90 -5.12 3.29
N PHE A 4 -10.83 -5.80 3.66
CA PHE A 4 -9.79 -5.23 4.51
C PHE A 4 -8.41 -5.85 4.23
N PHE A 5 -7.38 -5.07 4.53
CA PHE A 5 -5.99 -5.47 4.48
C PHE A 5 -5.29 -4.88 5.71
N HIS A 6 -5.20 -5.68 6.76
CA HIS A 6 -4.63 -5.25 8.02
C HIS A 6 -3.21 -5.80 8.18
N THR A 7 -2.33 -4.94 8.64
CA THR A 7 -0.96 -5.32 9.00
C THR A 7 -0.71 -5.08 10.48
N GLY A 8 0.13 -5.90 11.07
CA GLY A 8 0.49 -5.80 12.46
C GLY A 8 1.86 -6.39 12.75
N VAL A 9 2.33 -6.15 13.95
CA VAL A 9 3.59 -6.71 14.46
C VAL A 9 3.35 -7.40 15.79
N ARG A 10 4.07 -8.48 16.01
CA ARG A 10 4.25 -9.09 17.33
C ARG A 10 5.64 -8.76 17.81
N VAL A 11 5.75 -8.24 19.02
CA VAL A 11 7.03 -7.83 19.62
C VAL A 11 7.27 -8.64 20.89
N ASN A 12 8.38 -9.36 20.96
CA ASN A 12 8.77 -10.14 22.15
C ASN A 12 7.65 -11.05 22.68
N LYS A 13 6.95 -11.74 21.78
CA LYS A 13 5.81 -12.65 22.09
C LYS A 13 4.58 -11.95 22.68
N SER A 14 4.40 -10.65 22.45
CA SER A 14 3.14 -9.95 22.75
C SER A 14 1.96 -10.49 21.94
N ASP A 15 0.76 -10.02 22.22
CA ASP A 15 -0.36 -10.08 21.29
C ASP A 15 -0.07 -9.22 20.06
N LEU A 16 -0.88 -9.36 19.02
CA LEU A 16 -0.73 -8.59 17.79
C LEU A 16 -1.01 -7.09 18.04
N ILE A 17 -0.07 -6.27 17.62
CA ILE A 17 -0.17 -4.81 17.59
C ILE A 17 -0.53 -4.43 16.16
N TYR A 18 -1.75 -4.02 15.92
CA TYR A 18 -2.16 -3.52 14.59
C TYR A 18 -1.45 -2.21 14.28
N LEU A 19 -0.89 -2.10 13.07
CA LEU A 19 -0.20 -0.87 12.68
C LEU A 19 -1.15 0.30 12.42
N HIS A 20 -2.42 0.04 12.14
CA HIS A 20 -3.43 1.06 11.85
C HIS A 20 -4.29 1.46 13.07
N ASP A 21 -4.33 0.64 14.13
CA ASP A 21 -5.20 0.86 15.29
C ASP A 21 -4.64 0.19 16.55
N ASP A 22 -3.85 0.93 17.30
CA ASP A 22 -3.36 0.52 18.64
C ASP A 22 -3.23 1.75 19.54
N ILE A 23 -3.63 1.61 20.82
CA ILE A 23 -3.66 2.70 21.79
C ILE A 23 -2.25 3.27 22.08
N ASN A 24 -1.20 2.50 21.86
CA ASN A 24 0.19 2.91 22.08
C ASN A 24 0.83 3.48 20.81
N ASN A 25 0.10 3.55 19.69
CA ASN A 25 0.63 4.04 18.43
C ASN A 25 0.34 5.53 18.24
N ASN A 26 1.38 6.27 17.90
CA ASN A 26 1.27 7.62 17.36
C ASN A 26 1.54 7.57 15.86
N TYR A 27 0.80 8.36 15.08
CA TYR A 27 0.83 8.33 13.62
C TYR A 27 1.23 9.67 13.04
N LYS A 28 2.10 9.63 12.03
CA LYS A 28 2.41 10.76 11.17
C LYS A 28 2.42 10.30 9.73
N GLN A 29 1.61 10.94 8.87
CA GLN A 29 1.54 10.61 7.46
C GLN A 29 1.91 11.80 6.60
N TYR A 30 2.76 11.57 5.61
CA TYR A 30 3.23 12.60 4.70
C TYR A 30 3.70 12.01 3.37
N TYR A 31 3.61 12.81 2.31
CA TYR A 31 4.24 12.45 1.05
C TYR A 31 5.73 12.83 1.05
N ASP A 32 6.56 12.03 0.41
CA ASP A 32 7.92 12.45 0.09
C ASP A 32 7.86 13.68 -0.85
N THR A 33 8.69 14.66 -0.60
CA THR A 33 8.63 15.97 -1.27
C THR A 33 8.60 15.83 -2.79
N ASP A 34 7.58 16.46 -3.40
CA ASP A 34 7.32 16.50 -4.83
C ASP A 34 7.14 15.11 -5.48
N THR A 35 6.52 14.17 -4.74
CA THR A 35 6.25 12.82 -5.22
C THR A 35 4.85 12.32 -4.85
N ASN A 36 4.44 11.18 -5.44
CA ASN A 36 3.30 10.37 -5.01
C ASN A 36 3.73 9.19 -4.11
N ILE A 37 4.90 9.25 -3.50
CA ILE A 37 5.37 8.27 -2.51
C ILE A 37 4.83 8.67 -1.15
N LEU A 38 4.03 7.80 -0.54
CA LEU A 38 3.40 8.03 0.76
C LEU A 38 4.23 7.40 1.86
N ASN A 39 4.51 8.14 2.92
CA ASN A 39 5.14 7.65 4.13
C ASN A 39 4.15 7.71 5.30
N THR A 40 4.07 6.63 6.05
CA THR A 40 3.34 6.55 7.32
C THR A 40 4.32 6.11 8.39
N GLU A 41 4.63 7.01 9.30
CA GLU A 41 5.45 6.75 10.48
C GLU A 41 4.54 6.38 11.63
N ILE A 42 4.80 5.23 12.25
CA ILE A 42 4.04 4.66 13.35
C ILE A 42 5.01 4.46 14.49
N THR A 43 4.84 5.23 15.57
CA THR A 43 5.67 5.14 16.76
C THR A 43 4.90 4.44 17.87
N ASN A 44 5.25 3.18 18.15
CA ASN A 44 4.72 2.46 19.30
C ASN A 44 5.50 2.86 20.56
N THR A 45 4.84 3.57 21.45
CA THR A 45 5.46 4.14 22.66
C THR A 45 5.77 3.11 23.73
N TYR A 46 5.07 1.97 23.74
CA TYR A 46 5.29 0.92 24.73
C TYR A 46 6.60 0.16 24.47
N PHE A 47 6.90 -0.14 23.20
CA PHE A 47 8.13 -0.85 22.84
C PHE A 47 9.24 0.07 22.33
N ASN A 48 9.01 1.37 22.22
CA ASN A 48 9.89 2.31 21.54
C ASN A 48 10.30 1.81 20.13
N LEU A 49 9.32 1.29 19.42
CA LEU A 49 9.48 0.80 18.06
C LEU A 49 8.92 1.82 17.07
N ILE A 50 9.75 2.29 16.15
CA ILE A 50 9.28 3.06 15.00
C ILE A 50 9.14 2.13 13.80
N THR A 51 7.95 2.12 13.21
CA THR A 51 7.69 1.47 11.93
C THR A 51 7.43 2.54 10.87
N LEU A 52 8.35 2.71 9.92
CA LEU A 52 8.15 3.56 8.76
C LEU A 52 7.63 2.70 7.62
N GLN A 53 6.38 2.90 7.21
CA GLN A 53 5.79 2.33 6.01
C GLN A 53 5.93 3.32 4.86
N THR A 54 6.53 2.90 3.75
CA THR A 54 6.66 3.69 2.52
C THR A 54 5.93 2.97 1.40
N ASP A 55 4.91 3.62 0.84
CA ASP A 55 4.04 3.08 -0.21
C ASP A 55 4.34 3.75 -1.55
N TYR A 56 4.60 2.96 -2.59
CA TYR A 56 4.81 3.45 -3.94
C TYR A 56 4.48 2.40 -5.01
N ILE A 57 4.19 2.87 -6.21
CA ILE A 57 4.01 2.03 -7.41
C ILE A 57 5.18 2.34 -8.35
N PRO A 58 6.01 1.36 -8.73
CA PRO A 58 7.06 1.52 -9.73
C PRO A 58 6.50 1.95 -11.08
N LEU A 59 7.29 2.71 -11.85
CA LEU A 59 6.81 3.35 -13.10
C LEU A 59 6.35 2.38 -14.20
N LYS A 60 6.89 1.19 -14.22
CA LYS A 60 6.67 0.21 -15.30
C LYS A 60 5.96 -1.06 -14.82
N GLU A 61 5.57 -1.07 -13.56
CA GLU A 61 5.03 -2.26 -12.90
C GLU A 61 3.65 -1.98 -12.33
N ASN A 62 2.75 -2.92 -12.49
CA ASN A 62 1.43 -2.86 -11.88
C ASN A 62 1.43 -3.54 -10.50
N VAL A 63 2.28 -3.08 -9.61
CA VAL A 63 2.45 -3.63 -8.26
C VAL A 63 2.58 -2.51 -7.24
N LEU A 64 1.81 -2.58 -6.16
CA LEU A 64 1.99 -1.70 -5.01
C LEU A 64 3.10 -2.28 -4.11
N ILE A 65 4.14 -1.50 -3.90
CA ILE A 65 5.22 -1.82 -2.96
C ILE A 65 4.97 -1.12 -1.63
N LYS A 66 4.89 -1.90 -0.57
CA LYS A 66 4.84 -1.43 0.82
C LYS A 66 6.16 -1.81 1.50
N LYS A 67 7.06 -0.84 1.60
CA LYS A 67 8.32 -1.03 2.33
C LYS A 67 8.11 -0.69 3.80
N TYR A 68 8.38 -1.63 4.68
CA TYR A 68 8.41 -1.42 6.12
C TYR A 68 9.86 -1.34 6.62
N THR A 69 10.16 -0.31 7.39
CA THR A 69 11.44 -0.17 8.09
C THR A 69 11.15 -0.12 9.59
N PHE A 70 11.63 -1.12 10.31
CA PHE A 70 11.49 -1.25 11.76
C PHE A 70 12.75 -0.74 12.44
N LEU A 71 12.64 0.31 13.24
CA LEU A 71 13.74 0.90 14.02
C LEU A 71 13.46 0.71 15.51
N ASN A 72 14.38 0.09 16.22
CA ASN A 72 14.32 -0.06 17.65
C ASN A 72 15.00 1.14 18.33
N GLU A 73 14.22 2.09 18.87
CA GLU A 73 14.71 3.23 19.65
C GLU A 73 14.78 2.94 21.15
N GLY A 74 14.41 1.72 21.56
CA GLY A 74 14.49 1.28 22.95
C GLY A 74 15.91 0.88 23.38
N THR A 75 16.00 0.37 24.60
CA THR A 75 17.25 -0.07 25.23
C THR A 75 17.42 -1.59 25.29
N ILE A 76 16.39 -2.34 24.89
CA ILE A 76 16.37 -3.80 24.86
C ILE A 76 16.24 -4.33 23.44
N ASP A 77 16.66 -5.56 23.21
CA ASP A 77 16.46 -6.24 21.93
C ASP A 77 14.99 -6.52 21.68
N LEU A 78 14.51 -6.27 20.47
CA LEU A 78 13.15 -6.58 20.04
C LEU A 78 13.18 -7.72 19.03
N ASN A 79 12.44 -8.81 19.32
CA ASN A 79 12.16 -9.85 18.34
C ASN A 79 10.82 -9.53 17.68
N ILE A 80 10.82 -9.37 16.37
CA ILE A 80 9.65 -8.90 15.62
C ILE A 80 9.21 -9.97 14.64
N GLU A 81 7.91 -10.27 14.67
CA GLU A 81 7.19 -11.00 13.64
C GLU A 81 6.19 -10.03 12.98
N PHE A 82 6.05 -10.08 11.67
CA PHE A 82 5.13 -9.23 10.90
C PHE A 82 3.97 -10.06 10.39
N TYR A 83 2.76 -9.55 10.53
CA TYR A 83 1.51 -10.24 10.18
C TYR A 83 0.71 -9.44 9.16
N ILE A 84 0.10 -10.18 8.23
CA ILE A 84 -0.89 -9.66 7.29
C ILE A 84 -2.16 -10.46 7.43
N HIS A 85 -3.29 -9.78 7.55
CA HIS A 85 -4.63 -10.36 7.55
C HIS A 85 -5.47 -9.66 6.47
N SER A 86 -5.99 -10.42 5.54
CA SER A 86 -6.74 -9.91 4.40
C SER A 86 -8.04 -10.67 4.18
N GLU A 87 -9.09 -9.96 3.83
CA GLU A 87 -10.36 -10.51 3.38
C GLU A 87 -10.66 -10.02 1.97
N LEU A 88 -10.88 -10.97 1.07
CA LEU A 88 -11.31 -10.71 -0.29
C LEU A 88 -12.80 -11.01 -0.44
N LEU A 89 -13.55 -10.11 -1.07
CA LEU A 89 -14.97 -10.30 -1.39
C LEU A 89 -15.18 -10.25 -2.90
N SER A 90 -16.10 -11.08 -3.40
CA SER A 90 -16.57 -11.06 -4.77
C SER A 90 -18.08 -10.87 -4.80
N ASP A 91 -18.56 -9.91 -5.58
CA ASP A 91 -20.00 -9.58 -5.65
C ASP A 91 -20.80 -10.65 -6.36
N LYS A 92 -20.18 -11.39 -7.27
CA LYS A 92 -20.93 -12.27 -8.16
C LYS A 92 -21.28 -13.64 -7.59
N ASN A 93 -20.48 -14.22 -6.67
CA ASN A 93 -20.78 -15.58 -6.19
C ASN A 93 -20.19 -15.93 -4.82
N ASN A 94 -19.53 -15.05 -4.12
CA ASN A 94 -18.77 -15.36 -2.88
C ASN A 94 -17.74 -16.49 -3.01
N PHE A 95 -17.37 -16.89 -4.23
CA PHE A 95 -16.38 -17.93 -4.49
C PHE A 95 -14.98 -17.30 -4.46
N VAL A 96 -14.42 -17.22 -3.28
CA VAL A 96 -13.06 -16.76 -3.07
C VAL A 96 -12.22 -17.92 -2.59
N GLY A 97 -11.10 -18.16 -3.26
CA GLY A 97 -10.11 -19.12 -2.88
C GLY A 97 -8.82 -18.43 -2.41
N CYS A 98 -7.97 -19.19 -1.75
CA CYS A 98 -6.62 -18.75 -1.41
C CYS A 98 -5.63 -19.87 -1.65
N LYS A 99 -4.48 -19.52 -2.23
CA LYS A 99 -3.33 -20.41 -2.40
C LYS A 99 -2.11 -19.80 -1.72
N ILE A 100 -1.45 -20.56 -0.89
CA ILE A 100 -0.16 -20.16 -0.32
C ILE A 100 0.95 -20.41 -1.35
N THR A 101 1.86 -19.46 -1.45
CA THR A 101 3.03 -19.49 -2.33
C THR A 101 4.32 -19.36 -1.53
N ASP A 102 5.47 -19.55 -2.16
CA ASP A 102 6.75 -19.27 -1.50
C ASP A 102 6.89 -17.77 -1.21
N GLY A 103 6.73 -17.40 0.05
CA GLY A 103 6.82 -16.03 0.55
C GLY A 103 5.54 -15.21 0.47
N GLY A 104 4.36 -15.82 0.24
CA GLY A 104 3.11 -15.06 0.17
C GLY A 104 1.85 -15.88 0.00
N MET A 105 0.80 -15.21 -0.48
CA MET A 105 -0.50 -15.82 -0.80
C MET A 105 -1.10 -15.18 -2.06
N ILE A 106 -1.90 -15.97 -2.77
CA ILE A 106 -2.77 -15.50 -3.85
C ILE A 106 -4.20 -15.75 -3.41
N GLN A 107 -4.96 -14.69 -3.25
CA GLN A 107 -6.41 -14.73 -3.06
C GLN A 107 -7.06 -14.49 -4.43
N TYR A 108 -8.02 -15.32 -4.81
CA TYR A 108 -8.61 -15.26 -6.15
C TYR A 108 -10.12 -15.46 -6.11
N ALA A 109 -10.80 -14.80 -7.01
CA ALA A 109 -12.21 -14.98 -7.33
C ALA A 109 -12.33 -15.34 -8.81
N HIS A 110 -13.57 -15.47 -9.32
CA HIS A 110 -13.82 -15.85 -10.72
C HIS A 110 -13.16 -14.90 -11.74
N ASP A 111 -13.11 -13.63 -11.42
CA ASP A 111 -12.80 -12.53 -12.34
C ASP A 111 -11.57 -11.71 -11.96
N PHE A 112 -10.93 -12.00 -10.84
CA PHE A 112 -9.70 -11.31 -10.43
C PHE A 112 -8.88 -12.11 -9.42
N ALA A 113 -7.60 -11.76 -9.31
CA ALA A 113 -6.70 -12.30 -8.31
C ALA A 113 -5.90 -11.18 -7.64
N VAL A 114 -5.62 -11.37 -6.36
CA VAL A 114 -4.78 -10.49 -5.55
C VAL A 114 -3.66 -11.32 -4.96
N SER A 115 -2.43 -10.98 -5.30
CA SER A 115 -1.25 -11.59 -4.69
C SER A 115 -0.63 -10.65 -3.66
N THR A 116 -0.32 -11.20 -2.50
CA THR A 116 0.42 -10.51 -1.42
C THR A 116 1.62 -11.34 -1.04
N PHE A 117 2.82 -10.82 -1.22
CA PHE A 117 4.05 -11.56 -0.97
C PHE A 117 5.20 -10.68 -0.50
N ALA A 118 6.14 -11.27 0.22
CA ALA A 118 7.41 -10.61 0.54
C ALA A 118 8.45 -10.91 -0.55
N LYS A 119 9.30 -9.93 -0.85
CA LYS A 119 10.37 -10.15 -1.83
C LYS A 119 11.46 -11.08 -1.31
N ASP A 120 12.02 -10.79 -0.14
CA ASP A 120 13.23 -11.45 0.37
C ASP A 120 12.99 -12.10 1.76
N ALA A 121 11.73 -12.34 2.13
CA ALA A 121 11.37 -13.02 3.37
C ALA A 121 10.56 -14.28 3.10
N LYS A 122 10.81 -15.30 3.91
CA LYS A 122 10.02 -16.53 3.91
C LYS A 122 8.86 -16.42 4.86
N LEU A 123 7.77 -17.10 4.53
CA LEU A 123 6.66 -17.25 5.45
C LEU A 123 7.14 -17.94 6.74
N LEU A 124 6.72 -17.36 7.88
CA LEU A 124 6.84 -18.00 9.18
C LEU A 124 5.67 -18.97 9.41
N SER A 125 4.46 -18.49 9.15
CA SER A 125 3.24 -19.30 9.23
C SER A 125 2.14 -18.73 8.35
N HIS A 126 1.08 -19.51 8.12
CA HIS A 126 -0.09 -19.11 7.36
C HIS A 126 -1.37 -19.74 7.92
N GLN A 127 -2.51 -19.14 7.64
CA GLN A 127 -3.82 -19.72 7.89
C GLN A 127 -4.82 -19.25 6.85
N ILE A 128 -5.43 -20.20 6.17
CA ILE A 128 -6.53 -19.94 5.25
C ILE A 128 -7.84 -20.24 5.98
N ASN A 129 -8.75 -19.28 5.97
CA ASN A 129 -10.07 -19.31 6.60
C ASN A 129 -10.06 -19.34 8.15
N GLY A 130 -10.89 -18.49 8.74
CA GLY A 130 -11.05 -18.40 10.18
C GLY A 130 -9.85 -17.82 10.93
N SER A 131 -8.99 -17.07 10.26
CA SER A 131 -7.80 -16.49 10.88
C SER A 131 -8.08 -15.25 11.73
N LYS A 132 -9.27 -14.66 11.65
CA LYS A 132 -9.67 -13.45 12.36
C LYS A 132 -9.51 -13.53 13.88
N GLU A 133 -9.80 -14.68 14.47
CA GLU A 133 -9.71 -14.86 15.94
C GLU A 133 -8.29 -15.27 16.36
N THR A 134 -7.62 -16.09 15.58
CA THR A 134 -6.29 -16.64 15.91
C THR A 134 -5.20 -15.58 15.73
N ILE A 135 -5.33 -14.69 14.75
CA ILE A 135 -4.31 -13.68 14.45
C ILE A 135 -4.12 -12.67 15.59
N LYS A 136 -5.17 -12.33 16.33
CA LYS A 136 -5.08 -11.39 17.45
C LYS A 136 -4.07 -11.84 18.52
N ARG A 137 -3.96 -13.16 18.73
CA ARG A 137 -2.97 -13.78 19.63
C ARG A 137 -1.72 -14.24 18.93
N CYS A 138 -1.60 -13.94 17.63
CA CYS A 138 -0.53 -14.45 16.79
C CYS A 138 -0.43 -15.99 16.78
N GLU A 139 -1.56 -16.68 16.89
CA GLU A 139 -1.68 -18.14 16.92
C GLU A 139 -2.17 -18.68 15.56
N ILE A 140 -1.48 -18.29 14.48
CA ILE A 140 -1.74 -18.81 13.14
C ILE A 140 -1.29 -20.30 13.11
N GLN A 141 -2.15 -21.18 12.56
CA GLN A 141 -2.07 -22.63 12.78
C GLN A 141 -1.34 -23.40 11.67
N ASP A 142 -0.69 -22.76 10.71
CA ASP A 142 -0.12 -23.43 9.51
C ASP A 142 -1.15 -24.34 8.81
N LYS A 143 -2.34 -23.78 8.58
CA LYS A 143 -3.49 -24.53 8.13
C LYS A 143 -3.92 -24.15 6.74
N ASP A 144 -3.84 -25.10 5.84
CA ASP A 144 -4.52 -25.05 4.55
C ASP A 144 -6.01 -25.34 4.71
N TYR A 145 -6.79 -24.81 3.79
CA TYR A 145 -8.23 -25.03 3.73
C TYR A 145 -8.66 -25.33 2.30
N ILE A 146 -9.37 -26.44 2.13
CA ILE A 146 -9.95 -26.82 0.85
C ILE A 146 -11.40 -26.35 0.82
N GLY A 147 -11.68 -25.31 0.08
CA GLY A 147 -13.01 -24.71 -0.04
C GLY A 147 -12.95 -23.21 -0.23
N MET A 148 -14.11 -22.58 -0.13
CA MET A 148 -14.20 -21.11 -0.22
C MET A 148 -13.69 -20.48 1.06
N SER A 149 -12.75 -19.53 0.92
CA SER A 149 -12.22 -18.79 2.06
C SER A 149 -12.12 -17.32 1.73
N LYS A 150 -12.81 -16.50 2.50
CA LYS A 150 -12.76 -15.05 2.36
C LYS A 150 -11.55 -14.44 3.03
N ASP A 151 -11.18 -14.93 4.22
CA ASP A 151 -10.09 -14.39 5.03
C ASP A 151 -8.88 -15.32 5.03
N SER A 152 -7.72 -14.71 5.02
CA SER A 152 -6.44 -15.41 5.09
C SER A 152 -5.42 -14.56 5.82
N SER A 153 -4.49 -15.23 6.50
CA SER A 153 -3.39 -14.57 7.20
C SER A 153 -2.07 -15.23 6.89
N ILE A 154 -1.04 -14.41 6.80
CA ILE A 154 0.35 -14.85 6.64
C ILE A 154 1.23 -14.07 7.61
N SER A 155 2.35 -14.66 8.01
CA SER A 155 3.34 -13.99 8.86
C SER A 155 4.75 -14.21 8.37
N PHE A 156 5.64 -13.29 8.79
CA PHE A 156 7.05 -13.25 8.44
C PHE A 156 7.90 -13.03 9.68
N ASP A 157 9.01 -13.75 9.78
CA ASP A 157 10.01 -13.50 10.82
C ASP A 157 10.93 -12.35 10.40
N ILE A 158 10.86 -11.23 11.11
CA ILE A 158 11.80 -10.12 10.95
C ILE A 158 13.05 -10.37 11.80
N GLY A 159 12.90 -11.16 12.85
CA GLY A 159 13.96 -11.51 13.79
C GLY A 159 14.35 -10.38 14.73
N GLN A 160 15.48 -10.55 15.42
CA GLN A 160 15.95 -9.66 16.48
C GLN A 160 16.48 -8.33 15.91
N ILE A 161 16.04 -7.22 16.50
CA ILE A 161 16.53 -5.86 16.22
C ILE A 161 17.15 -5.31 17.52
N LYS A 162 18.45 -5.08 17.51
CA LYS A 162 19.18 -4.49 18.64
C LYS A 162 18.82 -3.01 18.83
N PRO A 163 19.05 -2.42 20.00
CA PRO A 163 18.91 -0.99 20.21
C PRO A 163 19.61 -0.15 19.12
N ASN A 164 18.93 0.88 18.60
CA ASN A 164 19.36 1.76 17.50
C ASN A 164 19.63 1.05 16.15
N ALA A 165 19.26 -0.22 16.03
CA ALA A 165 19.34 -0.95 14.77
C ALA A 165 18.01 -0.92 14.03
N LYS A 166 18.06 -1.20 12.71
CA LYS A 166 16.87 -1.29 11.86
C LYS A 166 16.89 -2.53 10.99
N LYS A 167 15.69 -2.98 10.61
CA LYS A 167 15.47 -4.00 9.59
C LYS A 167 14.39 -3.55 8.59
N GLU A 168 14.42 -4.10 7.40
CA GLU A 168 13.51 -3.75 6.32
C GLU A 168 12.76 -4.99 5.83
N LEU A 169 11.49 -4.81 5.46
CA LEU A 169 10.64 -5.80 4.81
C LEU A 169 9.94 -5.15 3.62
N TYR A 170 9.92 -5.80 2.47
CA TYR A 170 9.18 -5.36 1.30
C TYR A 170 8.00 -6.29 1.07
N ILE A 171 6.80 -5.77 1.17
CA ILE A 171 5.55 -6.44 0.80
C ILE A 171 5.10 -5.90 -0.54
N CYS A 172 4.82 -6.80 -1.47
CA CYS A 172 4.34 -6.50 -2.81
C CYS A 172 2.88 -6.94 -2.90
N ILE A 173 2.01 -6.08 -3.43
CA ILE A 173 0.61 -6.38 -3.69
C ILE A 173 0.35 -6.20 -5.18
N LEU A 174 -0.03 -7.28 -5.84
CA LEU A 174 -0.32 -7.34 -7.26
C LEU A 174 -1.80 -7.69 -7.44
N ILE A 175 -2.50 -6.94 -8.26
CA ILE A 175 -3.91 -7.17 -8.59
C ILE A 175 -4.04 -7.32 -10.09
N ASP A 176 -4.74 -8.35 -10.56
CA ASP A 176 -5.02 -8.56 -11.96
C ASP A 176 -6.42 -9.17 -12.17
N GLU A 177 -7.17 -8.59 -13.10
CA GLU A 177 -8.53 -8.99 -13.42
C GLU A 177 -8.59 -10.14 -14.43
N ASN A 178 -7.50 -10.46 -15.12
CA ASN A 178 -7.50 -11.38 -16.24
C ASN A 178 -6.58 -12.59 -16.05
N LYS A 179 -5.77 -12.62 -14.98
CA LYS A 179 -4.81 -13.68 -14.76
C LYS A 179 -5.35 -14.79 -13.86
N ASN A 180 -5.07 -16.02 -14.25
CA ASN A 180 -5.27 -17.18 -13.38
C ASN A 180 -4.13 -17.29 -12.34
N VAL A 181 -4.25 -18.24 -11.42
CA VAL A 181 -3.29 -18.43 -10.33
C VAL A 181 -1.88 -18.72 -10.83
N SER A 182 -1.72 -19.52 -11.90
CA SER A 182 -0.40 -19.86 -12.46
C SER A 182 0.29 -18.65 -13.08
N GLU A 183 -0.46 -17.83 -13.82
CA GLU A 183 0.04 -16.58 -14.42
C GLU A 183 0.42 -15.56 -13.33
N MET A 184 -0.31 -15.53 -12.21
CA MET A 184 0.06 -14.73 -11.04
C MET A 184 1.36 -15.22 -10.39
N GLU A 185 1.61 -16.52 -10.35
CA GLU A 185 2.89 -17.07 -9.83
C GLU A 185 4.08 -16.65 -10.70
N GLU A 186 3.93 -16.67 -12.02
CA GLU A 186 4.96 -16.18 -12.95
C GLU A 186 5.27 -14.69 -12.74
N GLU A 187 4.23 -13.88 -12.53
CA GLU A 187 4.39 -12.45 -12.21
C GLU A 187 5.08 -12.22 -10.85
N ILE A 188 4.73 -12.99 -9.82
CA ILE A 188 5.42 -12.94 -8.52
C ILE A 188 6.91 -13.18 -8.70
N ASP A 189 7.27 -14.22 -9.46
CA ASP A 189 8.68 -14.58 -9.72
C ASP A 189 9.41 -13.50 -10.51
N ARG A 190 8.71 -12.81 -11.40
CA ARG A 190 9.24 -11.66 -12.15
C ARG A 190 9.51 -10.47 -11.22
N ILE A 191 8.53 -10.10 -10.39
CA ILE A 191 8.63 -8.97 -9.45
C ILE A 191 9.71 -9.23 -8.39
N LYS A 192 9.84 -10.46 -7.90
CA LYS A 192 10.90 -10.83 -6.96
C LYS A 192 12.31 -10.58 -7.50
N LYS A 193 12.51 -10.56 -8.81
CA LYS A 193 13.82 -10.28 -9.45
C LYS A 193 14.14 -8.78 -9.56
N LEU A 194 13.17 -7.89 -9.36
CA LEU A 194 13.38 -6.44 -9.47
C LEU A 194 14.28 -5.92 -8.35
N ASP A 195 15.10 -4.94 -8.66
CA ASP A 195 15.78 -4.13 -7.64
C ASP A 195 14.85 -3.04 -7.11
N LEU A 196 14.12 -3.35 -6.02
CA LEU A 196 13.12 -2.43 -5.45
C LEU A 196 13.74 -1.12 -4.92
N LYS A 197 15.03 -1.10 -4.60
CA LYS A 197 15.71 0.15 -4.20
C LYS A 197 15.91 1.06 -5.40
N LYS A 198 16.28 0.48 -6.53
CA LYS A 198 16.39 1.20 -7.80
C LYS A 198 15.02 1.69 -8.26
N GLU A 199 14.00 0.83 -8.25
CA GLU A 199 12.63 1.19 -8.61
C GLU A 199 12.10 2.35 -7.76
N TYR A 200 12.37 2.36 -6.46
CA TYR A 200 12.04 3.48 -5.58
C TYR A 200 12.70 4.79 -6.03
N LEU A 201 14.00 4.76 -6.31
CA LEU A 201 14.75 5.95 -6.75
C LEU A 201 14.28 6.46 -8.11
N ASP A 202 14.02 5.57 -9.06
CA ASP A 202 13.52 5.91 -10.38
C ASP A 202 12.12 6.54 -10.28
N THR A 203 11.22 5.97 -9.47
CA THR A 203 9.88 6.51 -9.19
C THR A 203 9.97 7.90 -8.55
N LYS A 204 10.83 8.07 -7.56
CA LYS A 204 11.07 9.36 -6.89
C LYS A 204 11.56 10.43 -7.85
N ASN A 205 12.55 10.10 -8.67
CA ASN A 205 13.12 11.02 -9.66
C ASN A 205 12.12 11.39 -10.75
N TYR A 206 11.30 10.43 -11.19
CA TYR A 206 10.21 10.68 -12.13
C TYR A 206 9.24 11.74 -11.62
N TRP A 207 8.68 11.56 -10.42
CA TRP A 207 7.70 12.48 -9.85
C TRP A 207 8.28 13.88 -9.64
N ARG A 208 9.51 13.99 -9.16
CA ARG A 208 10.20 15.28 -8.99
C ARG A 208 10.41 16.00 -10.33
N LYS A 209 10.82 15.24 -11.36
CA LYS A 209 10.93 15.78 -12.71
C LYS A 209 9.56 16.19 -13.26
N TYR A 210 8.54 15.40 -12.99
CA TYR A 210 7.17 15.68 -13.40
C TYR A 210 6.68 17.02 -12.83
N VAL A 211 6.79 17.22 -11.51
CA VAL A 211 6.44 18.50 -10.86
C VAL A 211 7.25 19.64 -11.46
N LYS A 212 8.57 19.49 -11.62
CA LYS A 212 9.43 20.53 -12.19
C LYS A 212 9.01 20.93 -13.60
N ASN A 213 8.60 19.98 -14.43
CA ASN A 213 8.22 20.24 -15.82
C ASN A 213 6.83 20.91 -15.94
N HIS A 214 5.95 20.74 -14.97
CA HIS A 214 4.58 21.26 -14.99
C HIS A 214 4.33 22.36 -13.96
N ASN A 215 5.37 22.81 -13.25
CA ASN A 215 5.27 23.91 -12.30
C ASN A 215 5.25 25.26 -13.02
N GLY A 216 4.07 25.73 -13.40
CA GLY A 216 3.88 26.98 -14.13
C GLY A 216 3.83 28.24 -13.23
N LEU A 217 3.81 28.09 -11.90
CA LEU A 217 3.85 29.19 -10.95
C LEU A 217 5.26 29.33 -10.39
N GLU A 218 5.94 30.39 -10.77
CA GLU A 218 7.12 30.86 -10.06
C GLU A 218 6.67 31.62 -8.81
N LEU A 219 6.38 30.90 -7.73
CA LEU A 219 6.24 31.55 -6.43
C LEU A 219 7.65 31.88 -5.93
N LYS A 220 7.88 33.18 -5.66
CA LYS A 220 9.11 33.60 -4.99
C LYS A 220 9.13 33.00 -3.60
N GLU A 221 10.34 32.60 -3.14
CA GLU A 221 10.52 32.25 -1.73
C GLU A 221 9.91 33.36 -0.89
N SER A 222 8.94 32.99 -0.07
CA SER A 222 8.21 33.91 0.78
C SER A 222 8.39 33.48 2.23
N ASP A 223 8.71 34.42 3.10
CA ASP A 223 8.70 34.20 4.55
C ASP A 223 7.28 34.04 5.12
N ASN A 224 6.27 34.05 4.24
CA ASN A 224 4.86 33.91 4.61
C ASN A 224 4.42 32.45 4.60
N LYS A 225 4.21 31.89 5.78
CA LYS A 225 3.74 30.51 5.98
C LYS A 225 2.48 30.15 5.18
N TYR A 226 1.60 31.09 4.89
CA TYR A 226 0.39 30.85 4.10
C TYR A 226 0.72 30.67 2.61
N GLU A 227 1.67 31.42 2.09
CA GLU A 227 2.10 31.29 0.70
C GLU A 227 2.84 29.97 0.47
N GLU A 228 3.69 29.56 1.41
CA GLU A 228 4.31 28.23 1.38
C GLU A 228 3.26 27.12 1.33
N LYS A 229 2.22 27.22 2.18
CA LYS A 229 1.14 26.24 2.22
C LYS A 229 0.32 26.19 0.93
N ILE A 230 0.02 27.33 0.33
CA ILE A 230 -0.64 27.43 -0.97
C ILE A 230 0.21 26.74 -2.04
N TYR A 231 1.52 26.95 -2.03
CA TYR A 231 2.43 26.35 -2.99
C TYR A 231 2.53 24.83 -2.84
N GLU A 232 2.58 24.32 -1.61
CA GLU A 232 2.51 22.90 -1.35
C GLU A 232 1.22 22.26 -1.89
N ILE A 233 0.06 22.90 -1.65
CA ILE A 233 -1.24 22.44 -2.16
C ILE A 233 -1.25 22.47 -3.69
N TYR A 234 -0.72 23.49 -4.31
CA TYR A 234 -0.60 23.60 -5.77
C TYR A 234 0.23 22.46 -6.35
N LYS A 235 1.43 22.19 -5.82
CA LYS A 235 2.26 21.06 -6.26
C LYS A 235 1.57 19.72 -6.04
N ARG A 236 0.87 19.56 -4.93
CA ARG A 236 0.08 18.35 -4.65
C ARG A 236 -1.04 18.16 -5.68
N SER A 237 -1.68 19.23 -6.14
CA SER A 237 -2.71 19.19 -7.18
C SER A 237 -2.13 18.74 -8.53
N ILE A 238 -0.94 19.25 -8.91
CA ILE A 238 -0.24 18.77 -10.12
C ILE A 238 0.00 17.25 -10.08
N LEU A 239 0.43 16.73 -8.92
CA LEU A 239 0.69 15.32 -8.72
C LEU A 239 -0.59 14.45 -8.69
N LEU A 240 -1.73 15.03 -8.42
CA LEU A 240 -3.01 14.33 -8.36
C LEU A 240 -3.58 14.05 -9.77
N PHE A 241 -3.43 14.98 -10.71
CA PHE A 241 -4.04 14.87 -12.04
C PHE A 241 -3.72 13.55 -12.77
N PRO A 242 -2.46 13.10 -12.87
CA PRO A 242 -2.17 11.84 -13.55
C PRO A 242 -2.73 10.60 -12.84
N LEU A 243 -3.03 10.69 -11.54
CA LEU A 243 -3.66 9.60 -10.79
C LEU A 243 -5.17 9.49 -11.05
N LEU A 244 -5.80 10.57 -11.50
CA LEU A 244 -7.22 10.61 -11.84
C LEU A 244 -7.49 10.40 -13.32
N SER A 245 -6.45 10.33 -14.14
CA SER A 245 -6.54 10.23 -15.59
C SER A 245 -6.17 8.83 -16.06
N ASN A 246 -7.00 8.26 -16.94
CA ASN A 246 -6.67 7.01 -17.62
C ASN A 246 -5.86 7.34 -18.90
N PRO A 247 -4.59 6.90 -19.03
CA PRO A 247 -3.76 7.26 -20.16
C PRO A 247 -4.19 6.62 -21.50
N GLU A 248 -4.95 5.52 -21.45
CA GLU A 248 -5.42 4.82 -22.66
C GLU A 248 -6.67 5.47 -23.25
N THR A 249 -7.59 5.91 -22.42
CA THR A 249 -8.89 6.45 -22.85
C THR A 249 -8.96 7.96 -22.79
N GLY A 250 -8.04 8.61 -22.09
CA GLY A 250 -8.11 10.05 -21.76
C GLY A 250 -9.22 10.40 -20.77
N GLY A 251 -9.91 9.40 -20.23
CA GLY A 251 -10.96 9.63 -19.23
C GLY A 251 -10.40 10.13 -17.91
N ILE A 252 -11.06 11.12 -17.32
CA ILE A 252 -10.69 11.70 -16.03
C ILE A 252 -11.84 11.47 -15.06
N ILE A 253 -11.57 10.76 -13.97
CA ILE A 253 -12.58 10.53 -12.92
C ILE A 253 -12.69 11.77 -12.03
N ALA A 254 -13.89 12.05 -11.52
CA ALA A 254 -14.13 13.22 -10.66
C ALA A 254 -13.43 13.09 -9.31
N SER A 255 -13.36 11.89 -8.77
CA SER A 255 -12.67 11.57 -7.52
C SER A 255 -12.45 10.04 -7.43
N PRO A 256 -11.45 9.57 -6.67
CA PRO A 256 -11.21 8.14 -6.48
C PRO A 256 -12.17 7.47 -5.50
N GLU A 257 -13.07 8.21 -4.84
CA GLU A 257 -13.99 7.62 -3.89
C GLU A 257 -14.99 6.70 -4.58
N ILE A 258 -15.08 5.48 -4.04
CA ILE A 258 -16.04 4.46 -4.42
C ILE A 258 -16.91 4.17 -3.20
N ASP A 259 -18.23 4.26 -3.39
CA ASP A 259 -19.23 3.86 -2.41
C ASP A 259 -20.30 3.05 -3.15
N GLU A 260 -20.23 1.74 -3.03
CA GLU A 260 -21.12 0.83 -3.75
C GLU A 260 -22.59 1.01 -3.36
N ASP A 261 -22.82 1.29 -2.09
CA ASP A 261 -24.16 1.50 -1.54
C ASP A 261 -24.71 2.92 -1.77
N PHE A 262 -23.87 3.83 -2.27
CA PHE A 262 -24.20 5.26 -2.47
C PHE A 262 -24.71 5.97 -1.20
N THR A 263 -24.32 5.50 -0.04
CA THR A 263 -24.77 6.02 1.26
C THR A 263 -23.90 7.14 1.78
N LYS A 264 -22.62 7.17 1.39
CA LYS A 264 -21.60 8.11 1.87
C LYS A 264 -21.11 9.08 0.81
N CYS A 265 -20.95 8.63 -0.41
CA CYS A 265 -20.57 9.46 -1.54
C CYS A 265 -21.37 9.09 -2.80
N GLY A 266 -21.31 9.94 -3.82
CA GLY A 266 -21.91 9.66 -5.11
C GLY A 266 -21.01 8.77 -5.98
N ARG A 267 -21.35 8.67 -7.26
CA ARG A 267 -20.56 7.94 -8.28
C ARG A 267 -19.35 8.78 -8.73
N TYR A 268 -18.44 9.11 -7.82
CA TYR A 268 -17.32 10.01 -8.13
C TYR A 268 -16.21 9.33 -8.94
N ALA A 269 -16.05 8.01 -8.84
CA ALA A 269 -15.11 7.26 -9.67
C ALA A 269 -15.57 7.12 -11.15
N TYR A 270 -16.49 7.96 -11.59
CA TYR A 270 -16.94 8.07 -12.99
C TYR A 270 -16.40 9.35 -13.64
N CYS A 271 -16.30 9.33 -14.95
CA CYS A 271 -16.00 10.53 -15.74
C CYS A 271 -17.26 11.39 -15.85
N TRP A 272 -17.30 12.48 -15.10
CA TRP A 272 -18.37 13.47 -15.14
C TRP A 272 -17.98 14.60 -16.10
N PRO A 273 -18.76 14.88 -17.15
CA PRO A 273 -18.40 15.89 -18.15
C PRO A 273 -18.15 17.28 -17.54
N ARG A 274 -18.95 17.70 -16.56
CA ARG A 274 -18.76 18.97 -15.85
C ARG A 274 -17.42 19.06 -15.15
N ASP A 275 -17.06 18.03 -14.38
CA ASP A 275 -15.81 17.97 -13.61
C ASP A 275 -14.61 17.85 -14.58
N ALA A 276 -14.73 17.05 -15.63
CA ALA A 276 -13.70 16.91 -16.65
C ALA A 276 -13.38 18.23 -17.35
N VAL A 277 -14.37 19.08 -17.63
CA VAL A 277 -14.15 20.41 -18.24
C VAL A 277 -13.30 21.32 -17.35
N PHE A 278 -13.53 21.33 -16.05
CA PHE A 278 -12.72 22.14 -15.14
C PHE A 278 -11.30 21.58 -14.98
N ILE A 279 -11.17 20.26 -14.92
CA ILE A 279 -9.86 19.58 -14.82
C ILE A 279 -9.06 19.80 -16.11
N THR A 280 -9.64 19.60 -17.29
CA THR A 280 -8.95 19.82 -18.58
C THR A 280 -8.52 21.27 -18.75
N LYS A 281 -9.33 22.24 -18.31
CA LYS A 281 -8.92 23.64 -18.32
C LYS A 281 -7.71 23.91 -17.44
N ALA A 282 -7.62 23.26 -16.27
CA ALA A 282 -6.45 23.36 -15.42
C ALA A 282 -5.22 22.71 -16.06
N LEU A 283 -5.40 21.55 -16.71
CA LEU A 283 -4.33 20.85 -17.45
C LEU A 283 -3.79 21.71 -18.61
N ASP A 284 -4.67 22.38 -19.36
CA ASP A 284 -4.29 23.29 -20.45
C ASP A 284 -3.45 24.47 -19.94
N ILE A 285 -3.85 25.08 -18.82
CA ILE A 285 -3.10 26.19 -18.18
C ILE A 285 -1.71 25.72 -17.75
N LEU A 286 -1.58 24.50 -17.28
CA LEU A 286 -0.33 23.88 -16.83
C LEU A 286 0.48 23.28 -18.00
N ASN A 287 -0.02 23.38 -19.24
CA ASN A 287 0.59 22.74 -20.42
C ASN A 287 0.82 21.23 -20.24
N MET A 288 -0.09 20.59 -19.53
CA MET A 288 -0.12 19.13 -19.32
C MET A 288 -0.98 18.52 -20.44
N LYS A 289 -0.31 17.87 -21.42
CA LYS A 289 -0.96 17.24 -22.58
C LYS A 289 -1.06 15.73 -22.38
#